data_ebc4640601cd2ee1725404a4d8f40aa1
#
_entry.id   ebc4640601cd2ee1725404a4d8f40aa1
#
_cell.length_a   1.000
_cell.length_b   1.000
_cell.length_c   1.000
_cell.angle_alpha   90.00
_cell.angle_beta   90.00
_cell.angle_gamma   90.00
#
_symmetry.space_group_name_H-M   'P 1'
#
loop_
_entity.id
_entity.type
_entity.pdbx_description
1 polymer ?
#
loop_
_entity_poly.entity_id
_entity_poly.type
_entity_poly.pdbx_seq_one_letter_code
_entity_poly.pdbx_strand_id
1 'polypeptide(L)'
;MTGAPALPSLAVLGSINVDAVLRVPELPAPGETVLATEQHRFLGGKGANQAVAAARLGAAVTVIGAVGDDQDGVFAVEELRRAGVRTELVATNPDAPTGTAAVTVDAAGENAIAVFPGANALVALPAALPDTDVLLCQLEVDPALVDAAVARSSAFVAVNAAPARHLRPETLERADLVVVNELEWAALPELARCRRVVVTAGSSGASVLERGRVVAEVPAVPARVRNTVGAGDAFTAAVTIALAAGLPAEQALRTAARVGAAAVADEASQPALLAFAEYAEAEPEPEPEAEPEPEAAAAAASV
;
A
#
# COMPACT_ATOMS: atom_id res chain seq x y z
N MET A 1 13.86 -31.57 -1.40
CA MET A 1 13.72 -30.12 -1.15
C MET A 1 12.65 -29.62 -2.11
N THR A 2 11.40 -29.63 -1.70
CA THR A 2 10.30 -29.01 -2.46
C THR A 2 10.48 -27.50 -2.28
N GLY A 3 10.97 -26.82 -3.35
CA GLY A 3 11.10 -25.37 -3.35
C GLY A 3 9.74 -24.74 -3.00
N ALA A 4 9.75 -23.67 -2.21
CA ALA A 4 8.54 -22.87 -1.98
C ALA A 4 7.91 -22.52 -3.35
N PRO A 5 6.58 -22.59 -3.49
CA PRO A 5 5.92 -22.22 -4.74
C PRO A 5 6.34 -20.81 -5.14
N ALA A 6 6.61 -20.61 -6.43
CA ALA A 6 6.95 -19.28 -6.94
C ALA A 6 5.81 -18.31 -6.63
N LEU A 7 6.15 -17.10 -6.17
CA LEU A 7 5.15 -16.05 -5.95
C LEU A 7 4.52 -15.63 -7.28
N PRO A 8 3.25 -15.17 -7.27
CA PRO A 8 2.61 -14.66 -8.47
C PRO A 8 3.38 -13.45 -9.01
N SER A 9 3.45 -13.34 -10.34
CA SER A 9 3.99 -12.16 -11.03
C SER A 9 2.96 -11.04 -11.05
N LEU A 10 3.41 -9.78 -10.93
CA LEU A 10 2.52 -8.62 -10.86
C LEU A 10 2.78 -7.62 -11.99
N ALA A 11 1.70 -7.14 -12.60
CA ALA A 11 1.68 -5.84 -13.27
C ALA A 11 1.07 -4.82 -12.31
N VAL A 12 1.78 -3.73 -12.03
CA VAL A 12 1.29 -2.64 -11.19
C VAL A 12 1.03 -1.43 -12.06
N LEU A 13 -0.25 -1.06 -12.20
CA LEU A 13 -0.67 0.16 -12.90
C LEU A 13 -0.91 1.26 -11.86
N GLY A 14 -0.10 2.33 -11.88
CA GLY A 14 -0.28 3.37 -10.89
C GLY A 14 0.69 4.54 -11.00
N SER A 15 0.64 5.37 -9.98
CA SER A 15 1.43 6.60 -9.85
C SER A 15 2.89 6.32 -9.53
N ILE A 16 3.74 7.20 -10.05
CA ILE A 16 5.16 7.30 -9.75
C ILE A 16 5.44 8.76 -9.38
N ASN A 17 5.85 9.01 -8.15
CA ASN A 17 6.17 10.34 -7.65
C ASN A 17 7.62 10.43 -7.18
N VAL A 18 8.10 11.66 -7.05
CA VAL A 18 9.23 11.98 -6.19
C VAL A 18 8.73 12.88 -5.06
N ASP A 19 8.77 12.35 -3.85
CA ASP A 19 8.28 13.06 -2.67
C ASP A 19 9.40 13.94 -2.12
N ALA A 20 9.15 15.25 -2.00
CA ALA A 20 10.01 16.21 -1.36
C ALA A 20 9.57 16.41 0.10
N VAL A 21 10.35 15.86 1.02
CA VAL A 21 10.05 15.91 2.46
C VAL A 21 10.89 16.99 3.12
N LEU A 22 10.23 17.96 3.76
CA LEU A 22 10.83 19.01 4.56
C LEU A 22 10.52 18.76 6.04
N ARG A 23 11.56 18.72 6.88
CA ARG A 23 11.38 18.73 8.33
C ARG A 23 11.43 20.17 8.85
N VAL A 24 10.43 20.52 9.66
CA VAL A 24 10.29 21.85 10.26
C VAL A 24 10.10 21.72 11.78
N PRO A 25 10.42 22.74 12.58
CA PRO A 25 10.11 22.73 14.01
C PRO A 25 8.60 22.66 14.28
N GLU A 26 7.80 23.44 13.54
CA GLU A 26 6.34 23.51 13.57
C GLU A 26 5.80 23.70 12.14
N LEU A 27 4.61 23.17 11.86
CA LEU A 27 3.96 23.41 10.57
C LEU A 27 3.61 24.88 10.40
N PRO A 28 3.90 25.52 9.23
CA PRO A 28 3.59 26.93 9.02
C PRO A 28 2.09 27.18 9.03
N ALA A 29 1.66 28.19 9.78
CA ALA A 29 0.31 28.73 9.67
C ALA A 29 0.12 29.50 8.35
N PRO A 30 -1.13 29.74 7.89
CA PRO A 30 -1.36 30.57 6.71
C PRO A 30 -0.67 31.94 6.78
N GLY A 31 0.21 32.23 5.82
CA GLY A 31 1.00 33.46 5.75
C GLY A 31 2.31 33.44 6.53
N GLU A 32 2.64 32.37 7.21
CA GLU A 32 3.88 32.21 7.97
C GLU A 32 4.99 31.61 7.07
N THR A 33 6.25 31.97 7.37
CA THR A 33 7.45 31.40 6.77
C THR A 33 8.27 30.73 7.87
N VAL A 34 8.48 29.43 7.76
CA VAL A 34 9.34 28.65 8.65
C VAL A 34 10.58 28.16 7.91
N LEU A 35 11.69 28.00 8.62
CA LEU A 35 12.90 27.43 8.06
C LEU A 35 12.92 25.93 8.30
N ALA A 36 13.05 25.16 7.21
CA ALA A 36 13.26 23.73 7.28
C ALA A 36 14.65 23.39 7.83
N THR A 37 14.75 22.37 8.65
CA THR A 37 16.00 21.87 9.23
C THR A 37 16.64 20.79 8.36
N GLU A 38 15.81 20.04 7.62
CA GLU A 38 16.25 18.96 6.73
C GLU A 38 15.38 18.91 5.48
N GLN A 39 15.98 18.45 4.39
CA GLN A 39 15.28 18.14 3.14
C GLN A 39 15.71 16.77 2.63
N HIS A 40 14.72 15.95 2.28
CA HIS A 40 14.95 14.64 1.69
C HIS A 40 14.10 14.48 0.43
N ARG A 41 14.56 13.61 -0.48
CA ARG A 41 13.82 13.20 -1.67
C ARG A 41 13.70 11.68 -1.67
N PHE A 42 12.49 11.19 -1.86
CA PHE A 42 12.20 9.76 -1.90
C PHE A 42 11.37 9.41 -3.13
N LEU A 43 11.54 8.20 -3.63
CA LEU A 43 10.57 7.62 -4.54
C LEU A 43 9.25 7.47 -3.78
N GLY A 44 8.15 7.92 -4.37
CA GLY A 44 6.81 7.89 -3.83
C GLY A 44 5.78 7.56 -4.89
N GLY A 45 4.51 7.77 -4.55
CA GLY A 45 3.36 7.34 -5.33
C GLY A 45 2.96 5.90 -5.02
N LYS A 46 1.64 5.67 -4.86
CA LYS A 46 1.12 4.34 -4.46
C LYS A 46 1.54 3.23 -5.42
N GLY A 47 1.56 3.51 -6.74
CA GLY A 47 2.00 2.56 -7.73
C GLY A 47 3.44 2.13 -7.53
N ALA A 48 4.36 3.09 -7.39
CA ALA A 48 5.77 2.82 -7.14
C ALA A 48 5.98 2.11 -5.79
N ASN A 49 5.33 2.58 -4.72
CA ASN A 49 5.48 1.99 -3.38
C ASN A 49 5.03 0.53 -3.36
N GLN A 50 3.86 0.21 -3.94
CA GLN A 50 3.33 -1.15 -4.00
C GLN A 50 4.18 -2.04 -4.91
N ALA A 51 4.70 -1.52 -6.02
CA ALA A 51 5.61 -2.25 -6.89
C ALA A 51 6.93 -2.60 -6.18
N VAL A 52 7.52 -1.64 -5.47
CA VAL A 52 8.75 -1.86 -4.68
C VAL A 52 8.50 -2.85 -3.54
N ALA A 53 7.39 -2.70 -2.81
CA ALA A 53 7.05 -3.62 -1.73
C ALA A 53 6.88 -5.06 -2.25
N ALA A 54 6.15 -5.26 -3.35
CA ALA A 54 5.98 -6.57 -3.96
C ALA A 54 7.30 -7.18 -4.45
N ALA A 55 8.18 -6.37 -5.06
CA ALA A 55 9.49 -6.82 -5.51
C ALA A 55 10.40 -7.23 -4.33
N ARG A 56 10.41 -6.46 -3.23
CA ARG A 56 11.15 -6.79 -2.00
C ARG A 56 10.64 -8.06 -1.33
N LEU A 57 9.34 -8.32 -1.41
CA LEU A 57 8.74 -9.59 -0.95
C LEU A 57 9.14 -10.77 -1.85
N GLY A 58 9.78 -10.53 -2.99
CA GLY A 58 10.31 -11.57 -3.90
C GLY A 58 9.45 -11.85 -5.12
N ALA A 59 8.40 -11.07 -5.39
CA ALA A 59 7.59 -11.21 -6.59
C ALA A 59 8.28 -10.60 -7.83
N ALA A 60 7.99 -11.14 -9.01
CA ALA A 60 8.38 -10.54 -10.28
C ALA A 60 7.41 -9.41 -10.64
N VAL A 61 7.88 -8.16 -10.67
CA VAL A 61 7.01 -6.98 -10.82
C VAL A 61 7.37 -6.17 -12.08
N THR A 62 6.34 -5.77 -12.83
CA THR A 62 6.43 -4.79 -13.92
C THR A 62 5.52 -3.61 -13.59
N VAL A 63 6.04 -2.39 -13.58
CA VAL A 63 5.23 -1.19 -13.35
C VAL A 63 4.78 -0.58 -14.69
N ILE A 64 3.52 -0.18 -14.75
CA ILE A 64 2.91 0.60 -15.83
C ILE A 64 2.61 1.98 -15.26
N GLY A 65 3.30 3.00 -15.74
CA GLY A 65 3.20 4.36 -15.21
C GLY A 65 3.80 5.39 -16.14
N ALA A 66 3.92 6.63 -15.67
CA ALA A 66 4.59 7.68 -16.43
C ALA A 66 5.38 8.59 -15.51
N VAL A 67 6.51 9.09 -16.03
CA VAL A 67 7.35 10.13 -15.42
C VAL A 67 7.58 11.26 -16.42
N GLY A 68 8.03 12.41 -15.95
CA GLY A 68 8.47 13.51 -16.81
C GLY A 68 9.82 13.24 -17.46
N ASP A 69 10.12 14.01 -18.52
CA ASP A 69 11.48 14.09 -19.07
C ASP A 69 12.32 15.06 -18.24
N ASP A 70 12.55 14.72 -16.97
CA ASP A 70 13.22 15.54 -15.98
C ASP A 70 14.10 14.70 -15.05
N GLN A 71 14.84 15.37 -14.15
CA GLN A 71 15.74 14.71 -13.21
C GLN A 71 14.99 13.83 -12.20
N ASP A 72 13.74 14.18 -11.84
CA ASP A 72 12.91 13.40 -10.95
C ASP A 72 12.44 12.11 -11.62
N GLY A 73 12.13 12.15 -12.91
CA GLY A 73 11.80 10.97 -13.69
C GLY A 73 12.96 9.98 -13.80
N VAL A 74 14.16 10.49 -14.06
CA VAL A 74 15.38 9.66 -14.08
C VAL A 74 15.60 9.03 -12.70
N PHE A 75 15.53 9.82 -11.63
CA PHE A 75 15.68 9.33 -10.26
C PHE A 75 14.65 8.25 -9.93
N ALA A 76 13.37 8.47 -10.22
CA ALA A 76 12.30 7.53 -9.91
C ALA A 76 12.47 6.18 -10.63
N VAL A 77 12.82 6.21 -11.92
CA VAL A 77 13.06 4.99 -12.70
C VAL A 77 14.28 4.22 -12.21
N GLU A 78 15.34 4.91 -11.80
CA GLU A 78 16.52 4.27 -11.23
C GLU A 78 16.22 3.60 -9.88
N GLU A 79 15.47 4.26 -8.98
CA GLU A 79 15.08 3.68 -7.70
C GLU A 79 14.19 2.43 -7.88
N LEU A 80 13.23 2.48 -8.81
CA LEU A 80 12.41 1.31 -9.17
C LEU A 80 13.27 0.14 -9.64
N ARG A 81 14.25 0.40 -10.52
CA ARG A 81 15.19 -0.63 -11.02
C ARG A 81 16.08 -1.19 -9.90
N ARG A 82 16.56 -0.34 -8.99
CA ARG A 82 17.35 -0.78 -7.82
C ARG A 82 16.55 -1.70 -6.91
N ALA A 83 15.24 -1.47 -6.81
CA ALA A 83 14.34 -2.34 -6.06
C ALA A 83 13.96 -3.64 -6.80
N GLY A 84 14.46 -3.87 -8.02
CA GLY A 84 14.16 -5.06 -8.81
C GLY A 84 12.87 -4.98 -9.63
N VAL A 85 12.25 -3.80 -9.74
CA VAL A 85 11.04 -3.58 -10.55
C VAL A 85 11.40 -3.38 -12.02
N ARG A 86 10.71 -4.07 -12.91
CA ARG A 86 10.82 -3.87 -14.36
C ARG A 86 10.09 -2.60 -14.76
N THR A 87 10.78 -1.72 -15.52
CA THR A 87 10.33 -0.36 -15.85
C THR A 87 10.13 -0.11 -17.35
N GLU A 88 10.10 -1.18 -18.16
CA GLU A 88 9.99 -1.06 -19.64
C GLU A 88 8.65 -0.44 -20.07
N LEU A 89 7.65 -0.46 -19.19
CA LEU A 89 6.32 0.13 -19.40
C LEU A 89 6.12 1.45 -18.64
N VAL A 90 7.21 2.07 -18.18
CA VAL A 90 7.18 3.45 -17.68
C VAL A 90 7.42 4.39 -18.86
N ALA A 91 6.41 5.19 -19.19
CA ALA A 91 6.53 6.19 -20.23
C ALA A 91 7.27 7.44 -19.71
N THR A 92 8.15 8.01 -20.53
CA THR A 92 8.71 9.34 -20.29
C THR A 92 7.88 10.36 -21.06
N ASN A 93 7.32 11.34 -20.38
CA ASN A 93 6.45 12.35 -20.97
C ASN A 93 7.15 13.72 -21.00
N PRO A 94 7.38 14.33 -22.18
CA PRO A 94 8.01 15.64 -22.28
C PRO A 94 7.06 16.81 -21.96
N ASP A 95 5.74 16.57 -21.95
CA ASP A 95 4.72 17.61 -21.82
C ASP A 95 4.30 17.84 -20.36
N ALA A 96 4.76 17.01 -19.42
CA ALA A 96 4.46 17.15 -18.00
C ALA A 96 5.66 16.74 -17.14
N PRO A 97 5.93 17.43 -16.04
CA PRO A 97 6.95 17.01 -15.09
C PRO A 97 6.54 15.72 -14.35
N THR A 98 7.51 15.06 -13.73
CA THR A 98 7.25 13.92 -12.85
C THR A 98 6.29 14.29 -11.73
N GLY A 99 5.41 13.37 -11.33
CA GLY A 99 4.52 13.54 -10.20
C GLY A 99 5.31 13.81 -8.91
N THR A 100 4.79 14.67 -8.04
CA THR A 100 5.50 15.09 -6.82
C THR A 100 4.54 15.21 -5.65
N ALA A 101 4.96 14.79 -4.46
CA ALA A 101 4.33 15.19 -3.22
C ALA A 101 5.25 16.14 -2.46
N ALA A 102 4.73 17.31 -2.09
CA ALA A 102 5.37 18.21 -1.13
C ALA A 102 4.87 17.83 0.27
N VAL A 103 5.76 17.31 1.09
CA VAL A 103 5.46 16.83 2.44
C VAL A 103 6.22 17.68 3.44
N THR A 104 5.50 18.33 4.35
CA THR A 104 6.11 19.04 5.48
C THR A 104 5.78 18.27 6.75
N VAL A 105 6.80 17.96 7.56
CA VAL A 105 6.65 17.19 8.82
C VAL A 105 7.25 17.98 9.96
N ASP A 106 6.51 18.17 11.04
CA ASP A 106 6.98 18.88 12.21
C ASP A 106 7.64 17.96 13.27
N ALA A 107 8.13 18.56 14.36
CA ALA A 107 8.78 17.84 15.44
C ALA A 107 7.84 16.92 16.24
N ALA A 108 6.51 17.13 16.18
CA ALA A 108 5.50 16.28 16.79
C ALA A 108 5.13 15.07 15.88
N GLY A 109 5.58 15.08 14.61
CA GLY A 109 5.23 14.08 13.59
C GLY A 109 3.95 14.39 12.82
N GLU A 110 3.33 15.57 13.07
CA GLU A 110 2.22 16.04 12.24
C GLU A 110 2.71 16.40 10.85
N ASN A 111 1.86 16.22 9.83
CA ASN A 111 2.26 16.49 8.47
C ASN A 111 1.20 17.28 7.68
N ALA A 112 1.69 17.99 6.66
CA ALA A 112 0.88 18.60 5.61
C ALA A 112 1.40 18.13 4.26
N ILE A 113 0.52 17.61 3.40
CA ILE A 113 0.88 17.00 2.13
C ILE A 113 0.08 17.66 1.00
N ALA A 114 0.80 18.09 -0.03
CA ALA A 114 0.21 18.52 -1.30
C ALA A 114 0.75 17.65 -2.43
N VAL A 115 -0.14 17.04 -3.22
CA VAL A 115 0.24 16.17 -4.34
C VAL A 115 -0.01 16.91 -5.66
N PHE A 116 1.02 16.93 -6.51
CA PHE A 116 0.92 17.33 -7.90
C PHE A 116 1.05 16.09 -8.79
N PRO A 117 0.01 15.71 -9.55
CA PRO A 117 0.02 14.46 -10.31
C PRO A 117 1.03 14.44 -11.46
N GLY A 118 1.33 15.58 -12.10
CA GLY A 118 2.28 15.64 -13.20
C GLY A 118 1.99 14.59 -14.28
N ALA A 119 3.02 13.85 -14.70
CA ALA A 119 2.93 12.81 -15.72
C ALA A 119 1.97 11.66 -15.35
N ASN A 120 1.64 11.46 -14.07
CA ASN A 120 0.66 10.46 -13.67
C ASN A 120 -0.74 10.71 -14.26
N ALA A 121 -1.08 11.96 -14.55
CA ALA A 121 -2.32 12.32 -15.23
C ALA A 121 -2.33 11.92 -16.72
N LEU A 122 -1.17 11.57 -17.28
CA LEU A 122 -0.96 11.24 -18.69
C LEU A 122 -0.57 9.77 -18.89
N VAL A 123 -0.70 8.93 -17.86
CA VAL A 123 -0.45 7.49 -17.99
C VAL A 123 -1.36 6.90 -19.04
N ALA A 124 -0.80 6.08 -19.92
CA ALA A 124 -1.54 5.37 -20.94
C ALA A 124 -1.30 3.86 -20.85
N LEU A 125 -2.31 3.07 -21.21
CA LEU A 125 -2.14 1.62 -21.26
C LEU A 125 -1.28 1.24 -22.47
N PRO A 126 -0.39 0.24 -22.31
CA PRO A 126 0.31 -0.34 -23.43
C PRO A 126 -0.67 -1.02 -24.41
N ALA A 127 -0.23 -1.26 -25.64
CA ALA A 127 -1.06 -1.93 -26.65
C ALA A 127 -1.58 -3.30 -26.17
N ALA A 128 -0.74 -4.05 -25.45
CA ALA A 128 -1.12 -5.26 -24.73
C ALA A 128 -0.65 -5.13 -23.27
N LEU A 129 -1.49 -5.53 -22.31
CA LEU A 129 -1.05 -5.68 -20.91
C LEU A 129 -0.02 -6.82 -20.84
N PRO A 130 0.97 -6.72 -19.92
CA PRO A 130 1.90 -7.82 -19.71
C PRO A 130 1.17 -9.08 -19.24
N ASP A 131 1.66 -10.23 -19.66
CA ASP A 131 1.16 -11.53 -19.20
C ASP A 131 1.70 -11.78 -17.78
N THR A 132 0.85 -11.54 -16.79
CA THR A 132 1.16 -11.65 -15.36
C THR A 132 0.00 -12.30 -14.62
N ASP A 133 0.27 -12.90 -13.47
CA ASP A 133 -0.75 -13.54 -12.64
C ASP A 133 -1.68 -12.53 -11.96
N VAL A 134 -1.19 -11.31 -11.72
CA VAL A 134 -1.90 -10.23 -11.00
C VAL A 134 -1.82 -8.92 -11.76
N LEU A 135 -2.93 -8.20 -11.82
CA LEU A 135 -3.01 -6.76 -12.11
C LEU A 135 -3.38 -6.02 -10.82
N LEU A 136 -2.46 -5.20 -10.31
CA LEU A 136 -2.69 -4.34 -9.14
C LEU A 136 -2.77 -2.89 -9.57
N CYS A 137 -3.87 -2.21 -9.20
CA CYS A 137 -4.13 -0.80 -9.54
C CYS A 137 -4.37 0.04 -8.29
N GLN A 138 -4.14 1.37 -8.40
CA GLN A 138 -4.52 2.37 -7.39
C GLN A 138 -5.22 3.55 -8.10
N LEU A 139 -5.77 4.49 -7.31
CA LEU A 139 -6.59 5.59 -7.84
C LEU A 139 -5.88 6.95 -7.81
N GLU A 140 -4.55 6.97 -7.80
CA GLU A 140 -3.75 8.18 -8.04
C GLU A 140 -3.50 8.47 -9.53
N VAL A 141 -4.01 7.60 -10.40
CA VAL A 141 -4.13 7.80 -11.85
C VAL A 141 -5.61 7.99 -12.23
N ASP A 142 -5.89 8.24 -13.51
CA ASP A 142 -7.29 8.38 -13.96
C ASP A 142 -8.08 7.09 -13.69
N PRO A 143 -9.21 7.13 -12.95
CA PRO A 143 -10.08 5.97 -12.77
C PRO A 143 -10.54 5.33 -14.09
N ALA A 144 -10.77 6.11 -15.14
CA ALA A 144 -11.14 5.56 -16.43
C ALA A 144 -10.03 4.68 -17.05
N LEU A 145 -8.76 4.98 -16.75
CA LEU A 145 -7.63 4.15 -17.15
C LEU A 145 -7.64 2.82 -16.40
N VAL A 146 -7.93 2.85 -15.08
CA VAL A 146 -8.07 1.64 -14.26
C VAL A 146 -9.24 0.79 -14.77
N ASP A 147 -10.40 1.38 -15.07
CA ASP A 147 -11.55 0.70 -15.66
C ASP A 147 -11.15 -0.02 -16.97
N ALA A 148 -10.41 0.68 -17.85
CA ALA A 148 -9.95 0.12 -19.12
C ALA A 148 -8.93 -1.02 -18.94
N ALA A 149 -8.03 -0.91 -17.96
CA ALA A 149 -7.06 -1.95 -17.64
C ALA A 149 -7.74 -3.22 -17.10
N VAL A 150 -8.66 -3.05 -16.15
CA VAL A 150 -9.44 -4.16 -15.57
C VAL A 150 -10.26 -4.88 -16.64
N ALA A 151 -10.91 -4.13 -17.54
CA ALA A 151 -11.70 -4.71 -18.65
C ALA A 151 -10.84 -5.54 -19.63
N ARG A 152 -9.53 -5.24 -19.75
CA ARG A 152 -8.60 -5.93 -20.66
C ARG A 152 -7.82 -7.07 -19.97
N SER A 153 -7.89 -7.17 -18.65
CA SER A 153 -7.11 -8.14 -17.86
C SER A 153 -7.83 -9.46 -17.68
N SER A 154 -7.12 -10.57 -17.89
CA SER A 154 -7.54 -11.92 -17.50
C SER A 154 -6.92 -12.38 -16.17
N ALA A 155 -5.98 -11.60 -15.61
CA ALA A 155 -5.27 -11.88 -14.37
C ALA A 155 -6.19 -11.76 -13.13
N PHE A 156 -5.68 -12.14 -11.97
CA PHE A 156 -6.26 -11.75 -10.69
C PHE A 156 -6.19 -10.22 -10.55
N VAL A 157 -7.35 -9.57 -10.44
CA VAL A 157 -7.44 -8.10 -10.36
C VAL A 157 -7.55 -7.66 -8.91
N ALA A 158 -6.57 -6.88 -8.46
CA ALA A 158 -6.59 -6.17 -7.18
C ALA A 158 -6.64 -4.66 -7.41
N VAL A 159 -7.50 -3.97 -6.66
CA VAL A 159 -7.60 -2.51 -6.69
C VAL A 159 -7.45 -1.97 -5.27
N ASN A 160 -6.40 -1.20 -5.02
CA ASN A 160 -6.36 -0.35 -3.84
C ASN A 160 -7.15 0.94 -4.15
N ALA A 161 -8.39 1.02 -3.66
CA ALA A 161 -9.28 2.15 -3.95
C ALA A 161 -8.91 3.41 -3.13
N ALA A 162 -7.65 3.80 -3.24
CA ALA A 162 -6.99 4.91 -2.56
C ALA A 162 -6.33 5.86 -3.58
N PRO A 163 -6.56 7.19 -3.49
CA PRO A 163 -7.60 7.84 -2.68
C PRO A 163 -9.01 7.41 -3.09
N ALA A 164 -9.99 7.62 -2.21
CA ALA A 164 -11.39 7.25 -2.49
C ALA A 164 -11.91 7.94 -3.76
N ARG A 165 -12.11 7.16 -4.82
CA ARG A 165 -12.67 7.58 -6.10
C ARG A 165 -13.58 6.49 -6.64
N HIS A 166 -14.68 6.86 -7.29
CA HIS A 166 -15.62 5.91 -7.85
C HIS A 166 -15.06 5.22 -9.09
N LEU A 167 -15.28 3.92 -9.17
CA LEU A 167 -15.03 3.07 -10.34
C LEU A 167 -16.36 2.62 -10.94
N ARG A 168 -16.33 2.17 -12.18
CA ARG A 168 -17.52 1.61 -12.83
C ARG A 168 -17.98 0.35 -12.10
N PRO A 169 -19.30 0.07 -12.06
CA PRO A 169 -19.82 -1.16 -11.46
C PRO A 169 -19.19 -2.42 -12.06
N GLU A 170 -18.95 -2.45 -13.37
CA GLU A 170 -18.34 -3.59 -14.06
C GLU A 170 -16.90 -3.85 -13.59
N THR A 171 -16.16 -2.79 -13.27
CA THR A 171 -14.81 -2.88 -12.70
C THR A 171 -14.84 -3.47 -11.31
N LEU A 172 -15.78 -3.02 -10.45
CA LEU A 172 -15.96 -3.54 -9.10
C LEU A 172 -16.44 -5.00 -9.09
N GLU A 173 -17.28 -5.39 -10.04
CA GLU A 173 -17.73 -6.79 -10.20
C GLU A 173 -16.60 -7.70 -10.68
N ARG A 174 -15.69 -7.18 -11.55
CA ARG A 174 -14.55 -7.93 -12.10
C ARG A 174 -13.40 -8.06 -11.09
N ALA A 175 -13.25 -7.08 -10.19
CA ALA A 175 -12.18 -7.08 -9.20
C ALA A 175 -12.29 -8.32 -8.27
N ASP A 176 -11.19 -9.07 -8.17
CA ASP A 176 -11.09 -10.21 -7.26
C ASP A 176 -10.81 -9.74 -5.82
N LEU A 177 -10.19 -8.57 -5.69
CA LEU A 177 -9.84 -7.94 -4.42
C LEU A 177 -9.94 -6.42 -4.54
N VAL A 178 -10.54 -5.77 -3.55
CA VAL A 178 -10.44 -4.33 -3.31
C VAL A 178 -9.80 -4.11 -1.95
N VAL A 179 -8.84 -3.21 -1.84
CA VAL A 179 -8.17 -2.84 -0.57
C VAL A 179 -8.44 -1.38 -0.28
N VAL A 180 -8.90 -1.08 0.93
CA VAL A 180 -9.24 0.26 1.42
C VAL A 180 -8.87 0.42 2.88
N ASN A 181 -8.76 1.65 3.35
CA ASN A 181 -8.82 1.97 4.78
C ASN A 181 -10.26 2.26 5.23
N GLU A 182 -10.47 2.49 6.52
CA GLU A 182 -11.80 2.78 7.09
C GLU A 182 -12.44 4.05 6.50
N LEU A 183 -11.65 5.08 6.19
CA LEU A 183 -12.17 6.33 5.61
C LEU A 183 -12.63 6.11 4.16
N GLU A 184 -11.86 5.38 3.38
CA GLU A 184 -12.20 5.02 2.00
C GLU A 184 -13.39 4.07 1.96
N TRP A 185 -13.44 3.09 2.89
CA TRP A 185 -14.61 2.20 3.05
C TRP A 185 -15.89 2.98 3.34
N ALA A 186 -15.84 3.94 4.25
CA ALA A 186 -16.99 4.78 4.58
C ALA A 186 -17.42 5.69 3.42
N ALA A 187 -16.46 6.13 2.60
CA ALA A 187 -16.71 7.00 1.45
C ALA A 187 -17.27 6.28 0.22
N LEU A 188 -17.08 4.93 0.12
CA LEU A 188 -17.41 4.13 -1.05
C LEU A 188 -18.36 2.96 -0.69
N PRO A 189 -19.64 3.23 -0.36
CA PRO A 189 -20.59 2.20 0.10
C PRO A 189 -20.88 1.12 -0.95
N GLU A 190 -20.64 1.38 -2.24
CA GLU A 190 -20.77 0.42 -3.33
C GLU A 190 -19.83 -0.78 -3.19
N LEU A 191 -18.70 -0.62 -2.49
CA LEU A 191 -17.72 -1.70 -2.27
C LEU A 191 -18.31 -2.89 -1.48
N ALA A 192 -19.40 -2.70 -0.73
CA ALA A 192 -20.08 -3.79 -0.06
C ALA A 192 -20.61 -4.89 -1.02
N ARG A 193 -20.70 -4.60 -2.33
CA ARG A 193 -21.12 -5.55 -3.36
C ARG A 193 -19.95 -6.31 -3.98
N CYS A 194 -18.71 -5.86 -3.78
CA CYS A 194 -17.52 -6.49 -4.33
C CYS A 194 -17.37 -7.93 -3.83
N ARG A 195 -16.72 -8.75 -4.65
CA ARG A 195 -16.45 -10.15 -4.31
C ARG A 195 -15.68 -10.26 -3.00
N ARG A 196 -14.62 -9.46 -2.87
CA ARG A 196 -13.78 -9.42 -1.67
C ARG A 196 -13.24 -8.01 -1.44
N VAL A 197 -13.36 -7.53 -0.22
CA VAL A 197 -12.79 -6.27 0.23
C VAL A 197 -11.94 -6.52 1.47
N VAL A 198 -10.75 -5.95 1.47
CA VAL A 198 -9.90 -5.86 2.66
C VAL A 198 -10.00 -4.43 3.18
N VAL A 199 -10.40 -4.29 4.45
CA VAL A 199 -10.45 -3.01 5.14
C VAL A 199 -9.35 -2.98 6.19
N THR A 200 -8.44 -2.01 6.09
CA THR A 200 -7.38 -1.78 7.07
C THR A 200 -7.82 -0.73 8.08
N ALA A 201 -7.59 -1.00 9.37
CA ALA A 201 -7.99 -0.14 10.50
C ALA A 201 -6.76 0.28 11.35
N GLY A 202 -5.61 0.48 10.72
CA GLY A 202 -4.37 0.91 11.37
C GLY A 202 -4.00 0.04 12.56
N SER A 203 -3.94 0.62 13.76
CA SER A 203 -3.63 -0.11 15.00
C SER A 203 -4.71 -1.07 15.47
N SER A 204 -5.90 -1.04 14.88
CA SER A 204 -6.99 -1.98 15.17
C SER A 204 -6.90 -3.26 14.33
N GLY A 205 -6.02 -3.30 13.30
CA GLY A 205 -5.84 -4.49 12.48
C GLY A 205 -6.48 -4.40 11.10
N ALA A 206 -7.02 -5.51 10.61
CA ALA A 206 -7.65 -5.56 9.29
C ALA A 206 -8.72 -6.65 9.20
N SER A 207 -9.69 -6.47 8.31
CA SER A 207 -10.75 -7.45 8.05
C SER A 207 -10.88 -7.75 6.55
N VAL A 208 -11.32 -8.98 6.23
CA VAL A 208 -11.78 -9.36 4.90
C VAL A 208 -13.28 -9.46 4.92
N LEU A 209 -13.91 -8.76 3.98
CA LEU A 209 -15.34 -8.89 3.74
C LEU A 209 -15.57 -9.57 2.38
N GLU A 210 -16.49 -10.51 2.33
CA GLU A 210 -17.00 -11.08 1.07
C GLU A 210 -18.48 -10.69 0.93
N ARG A 211 -18.78 -9.93 -0.14
CA ARG A 211 -20.13 -9.37 -0.38
C ARG A 211 -20.72 -8.68 0.86
N GLY A 212 -19.92 -7.83 1.49
CA GLY A 212 -20.30 -7.03 2.65
C GLY A 212 -20.35 -7.79 3.99
N ARG A 213 -19.98 -9.07 4.03
CA ARG A 213 -19.95 -9.87 5.27
C ARG A 213 -18.50 -10.12 5.68
N VAL A 214 -18.16 -9.84 6.92
CA VAL A 214 -16.84 -10.16 7.48
C VAL A 214 -16.66 -11.69 7.50
N VAL A 215 -15.59 -12.19 6.88
CA VAL A 215 -15.22 -13.60 6.80
C VAL A 215 -13.91 -13.91 7.51
N ALA A 216 -13.08 -12.91 7.73
CA ALA A 216 -11.85 -13.00 8.53
C ALA A 216 -11.52 -11.63 9.12
N GLU A 217 -10.92 -11.65 10.31
CA GLU A 217 -10.46 -10.45 11.01
C GLU A 217 -9.19 -10.80 11.80
N VAL A 218 -8.22 -9.89 11.78
CA VAL A 218 -6.97 -10.06 12.53
C VAL A 218 -6.62 -8.77 13.24
N PRO A 219 -6.10 -8.84 14.47
CA PRO A 219 -5.56 -7.67 15.16
C PRO A 219 -4.30 -7.14 14.46
N ALA A 220 -3.92 -5.90 14.75
CA ALA A 220 -2.65 -5.38 14.33
C ALA A 220 -1.51 -6.12 15.05
N VAL A 221 -0.40 -6.31 14.33
CA VAL A 221 0.84 -6.82 14.94
C VAL A 221 1.53 -5.65 15.65
N PRO A 222 1.86 -5.79 16.96
CA PRO A 222 2.56 -4.75 17.70
C PRO A 222 3.88 -4.38 17.03
N ALA A 223 4.14 -3.09 16.85
CA ALA A 223 5.38 -2.60 16.29
C ALA A 223 5.76 -1.24 16.89
N ARG A 224 7.07 -0.96 16.97
CA ARG A 224 7.55 0.37 17.29
C ARG A 224 7.42 1.26 16.06
N VAL A 225 6.43 2.13 16.04
CA VAL A 225 6.19 3.04 14.92
C VAL A 225 7.33 4.05 14.78
N ARG A 226 7.98 4.08 13.62
CA ARG A 226 8.98 5.07 13.21
C ARG A 226 8.49 5.91 12.04
N ASN A 227 7.85 5.26 11.06
CA ASN A 227 7.28 5.93 9.91
C ASN A 227 6.02 5.17 9.46
N THR A 228 4.92 5.88 9.23
CA THR A 228 3.67 5.26 8.75
C THR A 228 3.51 5.33 7.23
N VAL A 229 4.36 6.11 6.54
CA VAL A 229 4.31 6.25 5.07
C VAL A 229 4.73 4.95 4.41
N GLY A 230 3.96 4.50 3.42
CA GLY A 230 4.23 3.26 2.69
C GLY A 230 3.78 1.96 3.38
N ALA A 231 3.40 1.99 4.66
CA ALA A 231 2.96 0.78 5.37
C ALA A 231 1.66 0.19 4.78
N GLY A 232 0.72 1.04 4.40
CA GLY A 232 -0.51 0.63 3.70
C GLY A 232 -0.20 0.04 2.32
N ASP A 233 0.81 0.57 1.61
CA ASP A 233 1.25 0.05 0.32
C ASP A 233 1.93 -1.31 0.46
N ALA A 234 2.78 -1.48 1.48
CA ALA A 234 3.42 -2.76 1.80
C ALA A 234 2.39 -3.83 2.20
N PHE A 235 1.42 -3.46 3.05
CA PHE A 235 0.28 -4.32 3.39
C PHE A 235 -0.52 -4.72 2.14
N THR A 236 -0.85 -3.76 1.28
CA THR A 236 -1.61 -3.99 0.04
C THR A 236 -0.88 -4.96 -0.89
N ALA A 237 0.43 -4.77 -1.08
CA ALA A 237 1.24 -5.70 -1.89
C ALA A 237 1.22 -7.12 -1.30
N ALA A 238 1.42 -7.25 0.02
CA ALA A 238 1.46 -8.53 0.70
C ALA A 238 0.12 -9.27 0.67
N VAL A 239 -1.00 -8.60 0.97
CA VAL A 239 -2.34 -9.23 0.94
C VAL A 239 -2.74 -9.61 -0.47
N THR A 240 -2.35 -8.82 -1.48
CA THR A 240 -2.59 -9.13 -2.89
C THR A 240 -1.84 -10.40 -3.31
N ILE A 241 -0.54 -10.48 -3.00
CA ILE A 241 0.28 -11.68 -3.26
C ILE A 241 -0.33 -12.91 -2.57
N ALA A 242 -0.65 -12.79 -1.28
CA ALA A 242 -1.20 -13.88 -0.49
C ALA A 242 -2.50 -14.44 -1.06
N LEU A 243 -3.46 -13.56 -1.38
CA LEU A 243 -4.77 -13.98 -1.89
C LEU A 243 -4.69 -14.48 -3.34
N ALA A 244 -3.82 -13.89 -4.18
CA ALA A 244 -3.58 -14.36 -5.54
C ALA A 244 -2.88 -15.75 -5.54
N ALA A 245 -2.02 -16.02 -4.57
CA ALA A 245 -1.41 -17.35 -4.36
C ALA A 245 -2.39 -18.37 -3.75
N GLY A 246 -3.63 -17.98 -3.43
CA GLY A 246 -4.66 -18.86 -2.90
C GLY A 246 -4.62 -19.12 -1.40
N LEU A 247 -3.89 -18.30 -0.63
CA LEU A 247 -3.90 -18.43 0.83
C LEU A 247 -5.29 -18.17 1.39
N PRO A 248 -5.70 -18.86 2.47
CA PRO A 248 -6.92 -18.55 3.22
C PRO A 248 -6.94 -17.09 3.68
N ALA A 249 -8.12 -16.47 3.74
CA ALA A 249 -8.29 -15.05 4.03
C ALA A 249 -7.61 -14.62 5.34
N GLU A 250 -7.77 -15.40 6.41
CA GLU A 250 -7.14 -15.09 7.70
C GLU A 250 -5.61 -15.15 7.63
N GLN A 251 -5.05 -16.18 6.98
CA GLN A 251 -3.62 -16.31 6.82
C GLN A 251 -3.05 -15.17 5.94
N ALA A 252 -3.77 -14.80 4.87
CA ALA A 252 -3.40 -13.67 4.04
C ALA A 252 -3.36 -12.35 4.83
N LEU A 253 -4.36 -12.10 5.69
CA LEU A 253 -4.37 -10.93 6.57
C LEU A 253 -3.23 -10.96 7.59
N ARG A 254 -2.99 -12.10 8.25
CA ARG A 254 -1.89 -12.23 9.23
C ARG A 254 -0.53 -11.95 8.58
N THR A 255 -0.30 -12.50 7.39
CA THR A 255 0.92 -12.25 6.62
C THR A 255 1.07 -10.76 6.29
N ALA A 256 0.00 -10.14 5.75
CA ALA A 256 0.02 -8.73 5.39
C ALA A 256 0.16 -7.81 6.64
N ALA A 257 -0.44 -8.16 7.77
CA ALA A 257 -0.29 -7.42 9.02
C ALA A 257 1.16 -7.44 9.53
N ARG A 258 1.87 -8.57 9.43
CA ARG A 258 3.30 -8.66 9.77
C ARG A 258 4.17 -7.82 8.84
N VAL A 259 3.87 -7.82 7.53
CA VAL A 259 4.56 -6.95 6.57
C VAL A 259 4.30 -5.47 6.88
N GLY A 260 3.06 -5.10 7.18
CA GLY A 260 2.71 -3.75 7.60
C GLY A 260 3.42 -3.33 8.90
N ALA A 261 3.52 -4.23 9.89
CA ALA A 261 4.24 -4.01 11.14
C ALA A 261 5.75 -3.80 10.91
N ALA A 262 6.37 -4.61 10.04
CA ALA A 262 7.76 -4.40 9.63
C ALA A 262 7.94 -3.05 8.93
N ALA A 263 6.99 -2.66 8.08
CA ALA A 263 7.02 -1.39 7.37
C ALA A 263 6.97 -0.18 8.30
N VAL A 264 6.07 -0.16 9.29
CA VAL A 264 5.99 0.97 10.25
C VAL A 264 7.20 1.06 11.17
N ALA A 265 7.94 -0.03 11.35
CA ALA A 265 9.16 -0.07 12.17
C ALA A 265 10.41 0.42 11.43
N ASP A 266 10.34 0.61 10.11
CA ASP A 266 11.41 1.18 9.29
C ASP A 266 11.26 2.72 9.23
N GLU A 267 12.37 3.44 9.10
CA GLU A 267 12.36 4.90 8.93
C GLU A 267 12.10 5.33 7.49
N ALA A 268 12.35 4.42 6.53
CA ALA A 268 12.16 4.69 5.12
C ALA A 268 10.68 4.55 4.71
N SER A 269 10.22 5.41 3.80
CA SER A 269 8.89 5.29 3.18
C SER A 269 8.76 4.03 2.28
N GLN A 270 9.90 3.47 1.90
CA GLN A 270 10.01 2.19 1.24
C GLN A 270 10.82 1.25 2.14
N PRO A 271 10.15 0.53 3.06
CA PRO A 271 10.79 -0.27 4.10
C PRO A 271 11.61 -1.43 3.52
N ALA A 272 12.70 -1.79 4.18
CA ALA A 272 13.42 -3.03 3.89
C ALA A 272 12.56 -4.21 4.36
N LEU A 273 12.02 -4.96 3.40
CA LEU A 273 11.19 -6.14 3.68
C LEU A 273 11.99 -7.43 3.48
N LEU A 274 11.71 -8.43 4.30
CA LEU A 274 12.16 -9.79 4.13
C LEU A 274 11.37 -10.48 2.99
N ALA A 275 11.78 -11.68 2.59
CA ALA A 275 11.03 -12.46 1.63
C ALA A 275 9.64 -12.82 2.16
N PHE A 276 8.64 -12.91 1.30
CA PHE A 276 7.24 -13.17 1.65
C PHE A 276 7.09 -14.43 2.53
N ALA A 277 7.84 -15.50 2.26
CA ALA A 277 7.78 -16.75 3.00
C ALA A 277 8.09 -16.56 4.50
N GLU A 278 8.99 -15.64 4.84
CA GLU A 278 9.37 -15.38 6.23
C GLU A 278 8.22 -14.77 7.04
N TYR A 279 7.33 -14.02 6.39
CA TYR A 279 6.11 -13.50 7.01
C TYR A 279 4.95 -14.51 7.01
N ALA A 280 4.88 -15.39 6.01
CA ALA A 280 3.81 -16.36 5.86
C ALA A 280 3.97 -17.56 6.80
N GLU A 281 5.22 -17.99 7.08
CA GLU A 281 5.56 -19.16 7.90
C GLU A 281 5.74 -18.82 9.40
N ALA A 282 5.79 -17.53 9.78
CA ALA A 282 5.94 -17.15 11.17
C ALA A 282 4.79 -17.74 12.01
N GLU A 283 5.12 -18.46 13.08
CA GLU A 283 4.13 -18.97 14.03
C GLU A 283 3.36 -17.80 14.66
N PRO A 284 2.06 -18.00 14.99
CA PRO A 284 1.32 -16.98 15.74
C PRO A 284 2.07 -16.69 17.05
N GLU A 285 2.29 -15.40 17.35
CA GLU A 285 2.80 -15.03 18.67
C GLU A 285 1.85 -15.61 19.74
N PRO A 286 2.40 -16.19 20.82
CA PRO A 286 1.57 -16.67 21.92
C PRO A 286 0.69 -15.52 22.40
N GLU A 287 -0.60 -15.78 22.59
CA GLU A 287 -1.50 -14.81 23.21
C GLU A 287 -0.86 -14.32 24.52
N PRO A 288 -0.85 -12.99 24.78
CA PRO A 288 -0.35 -12.49 26.05
C PRO A 288 -1.09 -13.21 27.16
N GLU A 289 -0.36 -13.89 28.06
CA GLU A 289 -0.96 -14.52 29.22
C GLU A 289 -1.86 -13.50 29.91
N ALA A 290 -3.15 -13.85 30.05
CA ALA A 290 -4.10 -12.99 30.74
C ALA A 290 -3.52 -12.66 32.11
N GLU A 291 -3.31 -11.37 32.40
CA GLU A 291 -2.91 -10.95 33.73
C GLU A 291 -3.88 -11.54 34.76
N PRO A 292 -3.43 -12.23 35.78
CA PRO A 292 -4.31 -12.80 36.79
C PRO A 292 -5.17 -11.67 37.38
N GLU A 293 -6.48 -11.85 37.34
CA GLU A 293 -7.42 -10.92 37.98
C GLU A 293 -6.93 -10.68 39.45
N PRO A 294 -6.88 -9.42 39.90
CA PRO A 294 -6.49 -9.14 41.27
C PRO A 294 -7.50 -9.82 42.20
N GLU A 295 -7.01 -10.82 42.98
CA GLU A 295 -7.78 -11.47 44.01
C GLU A 295 -8.44 -10.40 44.89
N ALA A 296 -9.79 -10.42 44.87
CA ALA A 296 -10.58 -9.55 45.72
C ALA A 296 -10.18 -9.81 47.18
N ALA A 297 -9.42 -8.90 47.78
CA ALA A 297 -9.14 -8.91 49.21
C ALA A 297 -10.47 -8.78 49.94
N ALA A 298 -11.03 -9.92 50.29
CA ALA A 298 -12.22 -10.02 51.10
C ALA A 298 -11.97 -9.38 52.48
N ALA A 299 -12.83 -8.43 52.78
CA ALA A 299 -12.93 -7.77 54.07
C ALA A 299 -12.92 -8.75 55.25
N ALA A 300 -11.95 -8.62 56.11
CA ALA A 300 -12.04 -9.07 57.50
C ALA A 300 -11.86 -7.82 58.37
N ALA A 301 -12.97 -7.18 58.67
CA ALA A 301 -13.10 -6.26 59.80
C ALA A 301 -14.41 -6.62 60.50
N SER A 302 -14.30 -7.50 61.49
CA SER A 302 -15.26 -7.64 62.59
C SER A 302 -14.47 -7.67 63.88
N VAL A 303 -14.55 -6.67 64.65
CA VAL A 303 -14.94 -6.51 66.08
C VAL A 303 -14.57 -5.12 66.52
#